data_13cc5d62bee79997e007eedea5d55e49
#
_entry.id   13cc5d62bee79997e007eedea5d55e49
#
_cell.length_a   1.000
_cell.length_b   1.000
_cell.length_c   1.000
_cell.angle_alpha   90.00
_cell.angle_beta   90.00
_cell.angle_gamma   90.00
#
_symmetry.space_group_name_H-M   'P 1'
#
loop_
_entity.id
_entity.type
_entity.pdbx_description
1 polymer ?
#
loop_
_entity_poly.entity_id
_entity_poly.type
_entity_poly.pdbx_seq_one_letter_code
_entity_poly.pdbx_strand_id
1 'polypeptide(L)'
;MPKKMNKIRVLALNAAAVALCLLMLAAAGFAEGRSLDRGSSELGFWGGYSPDNPTAIGITTNRPFGELNLQYAWVLVARDNWALKYMIELVPVAVISQPRQTNVVQGNFLVQVDAPGTQRAIYGAGISPIGLQVNFRRHRTFQPYINGTAGVLYFTDQVPVSGSSQFNFAVGWGAGVQIWYRENQSVSLGYKFHHISNANSASRNPGVDSNLFYAGYSWSWKLRR
;
A
#
# COMPACT_ATOMS: atom_id res chain seq x y z
N MET A 1 -5.20 19.49 25.44
CA MET A 1 -4.76 20.31 24.28
C MET A 1 -3.80 19.49 23.43
N PRO A 2 -4.12 19.09 22.20
CA PRO A 2 -3.17 18.41 21.34
C PRO A 2 -2.12 19.42 20.87
N LYS A 3 -0.84 19.15 21.14
CA LYS A 3 0.29 19.92 20.62
C LYS A 3 0.22 19.92 19.09
N LYS A 4 -0.06 21.07 18.47
CA LYS A 4 0.11 21.26 17.03
C LYS A 4 1.53 20.87 16.67
N MET A 5 1.69 19.78 15.93
CA MET A 5 2.99 19.38 15.42
C MET A 5 3.51 20.47 14.49
N ASN A 6 4.66 21.03 14.84
CA ASN A 6 5.21 22.20 14.18
C ASN A 6 5.52 21.85 12.71
N LYS A 7 4.99 22.62 11.76
CA LYS A 7 5.20 22.42 10.30
C LYS A 7 6.68 22.23 9.95
N ILE A 8 7.58 22.86 10.72
CA ILE A 8 9.04 22.72 10.59
C ILE A 8 9.50 21.29 10.89
N ARG A 9 8.91 20.58 11.87
CA ARG A 9 9.27 19.18 12.18
C ARG A 9 8.82 18.22 11.10
N VAL A 10 7.65 18.45 10.49
CA VAL A 10 7.16 17.63 9.37
C VAL A 10 8.05 17.85 8.15
N LEU A 11 8.43 19.09 7.85
CA LEU A 11 9.35 19.42 6.75
C LEU A 11 10.73 18.79 6.95
N ALA A 12 11.24 18.83 8.20
CA ALA A 12 12.54 18.24 8.55
C ALA A 12 12.53 16.70 8.45
N LEU A 13 11.44 16.03 8.86
CA LEU A 13 11.28 14.57 8.69
C LEU A 13 11.22 14.18 7.22
N ASN A 14 10.48 14.93 6.40
CA ASN A 14 10.39 14.69 4.96
C ASN A 14 11.72 14.94 4.26
N ALA A 15 12.45 16.00 4.64
CA ALA A 15 13.79 16.27 4.12
C ALA A 15 14.80 15.19 4.53
N ALA A 16 14.74 14.69 5.76
CA ALA A 16 15.58 13.58 6.25
C ALA A 16 15.28 12.27 5.52
N ALA A 17 14.00 11.96 5.25
CA ALA A 17 13.61 10.77 4.49
C ALA A 17 14.10 10.86 3.03
N VAL A 18 13.95 12.02 2.39
CA VAL A 18 14.47 12.27 1.04
C VAL A 18 16.00 12.20 1.01
N ALA A 19 16.69 12.79 1.99
CA ALA A 19 18.15 12.72 2.10
C ALA A 19 18.64 11.29 2.35
N LEU A 20 17.94 10.49 3.16
CA LEU A 20 18.26 9.07 3.38
C LEU A 20 18.06 8.25 2.09
N CYS A 21 17.00 8.51 1.33
CA CYS A 21 16.78 7.91 0.01
C CYS A 21 17.88 8.30 -0.99
N LEU A 22 18.30 9.56 -1.00
CA LEU A 22 19.39 10.06 -1.86
C LEU A 22 20.76 9.50 -1.44
N LEU A 23 21.01 9.34 -0.14
CA LEU A 23 22.23 8.69 0.40
C LEU A 23 22.28 7.20 0.05
N MET A 24 21.14 6.48 0.13
CA MET A 24 21.06 5.09 -0.33
C MET A 24 21.29 4.97 -1.84
N LEU A 25 20.83 5.93 -2.63
CA LEU A 25 21.08 6.02 -4.08
C LEU A 25 22.56 6.33 -4.41
N ALA A 26 23.22 7.16 -3.60
CA ALA A 26 24.64 7.52 -3.80
C ALA A 26 25.61 6.39 -3.36
N ALA A 27 25.22 5.57 -2.37
CA ALA A 27 25.97 4.38 -1.93
C ALA A 27 25.84 3.19 -2.90
N ALA A 28 24.89 3.25 -3.84
CA ALA A 28 24.76 2.28 -4.91
C ALA A 28 25.81 2.61 -6.00
N GLY A 29 27.04 2.18 -5.80
CA GLY A 29 27.95 2.00 -6.92
C GLY A 29 27.20 1.26 -8.02
N PHE A 30 27.23 1.75 -9.26
CA PHE A 30 26.46 1.25 -10.41
C PHE A 30 26.71 -0.25 -10.62
N ALA A 31 26.01 -1.08 -9.86
CA ALA A 31 25.96 -2.49 -10.12
C ALA A 31 25.28 -2.68 -11.48
N GLU A 32 25.82 -3.54 -12.33
CA GLU A 32 25.10 -3.99 -13.53
C GLU A 32 23.74 -4.48 -13.08
N GLY A 33 22.68 -3.87 -13.61
CA GLY A 33 21.31 -4.14 -13.20
C GLY A 33 20.98 -5.62 -13.33
N ARG A 34 20.42 -6.23 -12.28
CA ARG A 34 20.02 -7.63 -12.34
C ARG A 34 18.95 -7.83 -13.42
N SER A 35 19.17 -8.82 -14.25
CA SER A 35 18.16 -9.31 -15.18
C SER A 35 17.07 -10.06 -14.42
N LEU A 36 15.81 -9.65 -14.57
CA LEU A 36 14.64 -10.42 -14.12
C LEU A 36 14.38 -11.57 -15.09
N ASP A 37 14.96 -12.72 -14.81
CA ASP A 37 14.81 -13.90 -15.64
C ASP A 37 13.59 -14.73 -15.25
N ARG A 38 13.00 -15.43 -16.20
CA ARG A 38 11.92 -16.37 -15.95
C ARG A 38 12.33 -17.41 -14.89
N GLY A 39 11.43 -17.64 -13.92
CA GLY A 39 11.67 -18.56 -12.81
C GLY A 39 12.45 -17.94 -11.63
N SER A 40 12.87 -16.66 -11.72
CA SER A 40 13.40 -15.94 -10.55
C SER A 40 12.30 -15.69 -9.54
N SER A 41 12.64 -15.74 -8.27
CA SER A 41 11.76 -15.45 -7.14
C SER A 41 12.27 -14.24 -6.39
N GLU A 42 11.37 -13.50 -5.77
CA GLU A 42 11.68 -12.37 -4.89
C GLU A 42 10.88 -12.51 -3.60
N LEU A 43 11.54 -12.27 -2.47
CA LEU A 43 10.90 -12.05 -1.17
C LEU A 43 11.17 -10.62 -0.77
N GLY A 44 10.13 -9.91 -0.37
CA GLY A 44 10.26 -8.52 0.02
C GLY A 44 9.27 -8.12 1.08
N PHE A 45 9.43 -6.91 1.53
CA PHE A 45 8.46 -6.22 2.36
C PHE A 45 8.33 -4.78 1.89
N TRP A 46 7.16 -4.20 2.12
CA TRP A 46 6.93 -2.79 1.86
C TRP A 46 5.96 -2.21 2.88
N GLY A 47 6.06 -0.90 3.10
CA GLY A 47 5.13 -0.15 3.93
C GLY A 47 4.63 1.06 3.17
N GLY A 48 3.33 1.33 3.28
CA GLY A 48 2.68 2.45 2.62
C GLY A 48 1.76 3.22 3.55
N TYR A 49 1.55 4.49 3.20
CA TYR A 49 0.67 5.38 3.94
C TYR A 49 -0.09 6.33 3.01
N SER A 50 -1.36 6.52 3.30
CA SER A 50 -2.26 7.47 2.67
C SER A 50 -2.80 8.44 3.73
N PRO A 51 -2.40 9.70 3.71
CA PRO A 51 -2.94 10.70 4.65
C PRO A 51 -4.37 11.12 4.32
N ASP A 52 -4.82 10.85 3.09
CA ASP A 52 -6.07 11.35 2.53
C ASP A 52 -6.81 10.24 1.76
N ASN A 53 -8.11 10.45 1.58
CA ASN A 53 -9.01 9.53 0.91
C ASN A 53 -9.65 10.23 -0.30
N PRO A 54 -9.24 9.89 -1.53
CA PRO A 54 -9.98 10.29 -2.71
C PRO A 54 -11.36 9.60 -2.72
N THR A 55 -12.30 10.17 -3.46
CA THR A 55 -13.65 9.61 -3.62
C THR A 55 -13.89 9.20 -5.08
N ALA A 56 -13.03 8.31 -5.57
CA ALA A 56 -13.12 7.81 -6.95
C ALA A 56 -14.11 6.64 -7.08
N ILE A 57 -14.07 5.71 -6.12
CA ILE A 57 -14.96 4.53 -6.02
C ILE A 57 -15.69 4.56 -4.68
N GLY A 58 -14.94 4.65 -3.58
CA GLY A 58 -15.47 4.86 -2.25
C GLY A 58 -15.93 6.30 -2.05
N ILE A 59 -16.84 6.50 -1.09
CA ILE A 59 -17.37 7.83 -0.77
C ILE A 59 -16.97 8.33 0.61
N THR A 60 -16.17 7.52 1.35
CA THR A 60 -15.76 7.86 2.72
C THR A 60 -14.47 8.66 2.70
N THR A 61 -14.47 9.79 3.41
CA THR A 61 -13.32 10.67 3.59
C THR A 61 -12.82 10.65 5.03
N ASN A 62 -11.66 11.29 5.29
CA ASN A 62 -11.08 11.43 6.63
C ASN A 62 -10.79 10.08 7.31
N ARG A 63 -10.22 9.15 6.54
CA ARG A 63 -9.82 7.79 6.97
C ARG A 63 -8.36 7.51 6.58
N PRO A 64 -7.37 8.24 7.13
CA PRO A 64 -5.97 7.91 6.89
C PRO A 64 -5.72 6.41 7.04
N PHE A 65 -4.98 5.84 6.08
CA PHE A 65 -4.74 4.42 5.99
C PHE A 65 -3.26 4.11 5.82
N GLY A 66 -2.79 3.07 6.47
CA GLY A 66 -1.43 2.57 6.30
C GLY A 66 -1.38 1.06 6.43
N GLU A 67 -0.41 0.44 5.75
CA GLU A 67 -0.20 -1.00 5.82
C GLU A 67 1.27 -1.38 5.70
N LEU A 68 1.61 -2.53 6.29
CA LEU A 68 2.86 -3.25 6.08
C LEU A 68 2.56 -4.55 5.37
N ASN A 69 3.39 -4.89 4.40
CA ASN A 69 3.22 -6.08 3.56
C ASN A 69 4.49 -6.90 3.50
N LEU A 70 4.34 -8.22 3.55
CA LEU A 70 5.33 -9.21 3.15
C LEU A 70 4.92 -9.72 1.77
N GLN A 71 5.82 -9.61 0.80
CA GLN A 71 5.54 -9.95 -0.59
C GLN A 71 6.42 -11.10 -1.05
N TYR A 72 5.82 -12.09 -1.66
CA TYR A 72 6.51 -13.08 -2.48
C TYR A 72 6.14 -12.86 -3.94
N ALA A 73 7.14 -12.78 -4.81
CA ALA A 73 6.93 -12.62 -6.23
C ALA A 73 7.71 -13.66 -7.03
N TRP A 74 7.12 -14.09 -8.16
CA TRP A 74 7.72 -15.04 -9.09
C TRP A 74 7.62 -14.53 -10.52
N VAL A 75 8.76 -14.52 -11.25
CA VAL A 75 8.83 -14.10 -12.65
C VAL A 75 8.26 -15.19 -13.55
N LEU A 76 7.04 -14.97 -14.06
CA LEU A 76 6.34 -15.88 -14.95
C LEU A 76 6.87 -15.81 -16.39
N VAL A 77 7.06 -14.57 -16.86
CA VAL A 77 7.48 -14.26 -18.23
C VAL A 77 8.61 -13.23 -18.19
N ALA A 78 9.63 -13.45 -18.99
CA ALA A 78 10.69 -12.49 -19.24
C ALA A 78 10.89 -12.36 -20.74
N ARG A 79 10.80 -11.15 -21.27
CA ARG A 79 11.05 -10.76 -22.67
C ARG A 79 12.19 -9.76 -22.71
N ASP A 80 12.61 -9.36 -23.88
CA ASP A 80 13.80 -8.52 -24.05
C ASP A 80 13.81 -7.28 -23.16
N ASN A 81 12.68 -6.60 -23.02
CA ASN A 81 12.61 -5.30 -22.34
C ASN A 81 11.66 -5.27 -21.13
N TRP A 82 10.92 -6.35 -20.85
CA TRP A 82 9.99 -6.41 -19.74
C TRP A 82 9.90 -7.81 -19.10
N ALA A 83 9.43 -7.85 -17.87
CA ALA A 83 9.14 -9.08 -17.15
C ALA A 83 7.79 -8.98 -16.43
N LEU A 84 7.01 -10.07 -16.46
CA LEU A 84 5.78 -10.22 -15.71
C LEU A 84 6.02 -11.08 -14.50
N LYS A 85 5.64 -10.56 -13.32
CA LYS A 85 5.66 -11.28 -12.06
C LYS A 85 4.23 -11.56 -11.58
N TYR A 86 4.04 -12.72 -11.00
CA TYR A 86 2.93 -13.01 -10.11
C TYR A 86 3.37 -12.72 -8.68
N MET A 87 2.47 -12.15 -7.87
CA MET A 87 2.76 -11.76 -6.50
C MET A 87 1.68 -12.26 -5.54
N ILE A 88 2.10 -12.60 -4.34
CA ILE A 88 1.24 -12.82 -3.17
C ILE A 88 1.72 -11.86 -2.09
N GLU A 89 0.80 -11.12 -1.48
CA GLU A 89 1.09 -10.20 -0.38
C GLU A 89 0.37 -10.68 0.89
N LEU A 90 1.12 -10.89 1.97
CA LEU A 90 0.58 -11.01 3.31
C LEU A 90 0.61 -9.64 3.96
N VAL A 91 -0.51 -9.20 4.52
CA VAL A 91 -0.66 -7.93 5.22
C VAL A 91 -0.71 -8.20 6.73
N PRO A 92 0.42 -8.28 7.44
CA PRO A 92 0.43 -8.54 8.88
C PRO A 92 -0.17 -7.37 9.68
N VAL A 93 -0.09 -6.15 9.14
CA VAL A 93 -0.61 -4.95 9.79
C VAL A 93 -1.23 -4.02 8.76
N ALA A 94 -2.51 -3.73 8.95
CA ALA A 94 -3.21 -2.62 8.34
C ALA A 94 -3.78 -1.72 9.45
N VAL A 95 -3.73 -0.42 9.26
CA VAL A 95 -4.26 0.55 10.24
C VAL A 95 -5.09 1.57 9.49
N ILE A 96 -6.36 1.69 9.86
CA ILE A 96 -7.22 2.77 9.40
C ILE A 96 -7.59 3.66 10.58
N SER A 97 -7.43 4.97 10.41
CA SER A 97 -7.89 5.94 11.39
C SER A 97 -9.26 6.44 10.99
N GLN A 98 -10.27 6.24 11.84
CA GLN A 98 -11.62 6.73 11.56
C GLN A 98 -12.21 7.47 12.75
N PRO A 99 -13.03 8.54 12.51
CA PRO A 99 -13.74 9.22 13.58
C PRO A 99 -14.76 8.29 14.23
N ARG A 100 -15.02 8.50 15.52
CA ARG A 100 -16.18 7.88 16.16
C ARG A 100 -17.45 8.42 15.55
N GLN A 101 -18.47 7.59 15.49
CA GLN A 101 -19.77 8.05 15.03
C GLN A 101 -20.67 8.41 16.22
N THR A 102 -21.44 9.46 16.04
CA THR A 102 -22.45 9.93 17.01
C THR A 102 -23.79 10.09 16.31
N ASN A 103 -24.87 9.94 17.06
CA ASN A 103 -26.21 10.17 16.55
C ASN A 103 -26.55 11.64 16.75
N VAL A 104 -27.02 12.28 15.69
CA VAL A 104 -27.58 13.64 15.73
C VAL A 104 -29.04 13.59 15.24
N VAL A 105 -29.87 14.44 15.81
CA VAL A 105 -31.25 14.62 15.37
C VAL A 105 -31.27 15.57 14.18
N GLN A 106 -31.74 15.06 13.04
CA GLN A 106 -31.95 15.89 11.84
C GLN A 106 -33.43 15.82 11.44
N GLY A 107 -34.15 16.88 11.74
CA GLY A 107 -35.64 16.85 11.68
C GLY A 107 -36.20 15.83 12.67
N ASN A 108 -36.99 14.86 12.18
CA ASN A 108 -37.59 13.77 12.98
C ASN A 108 -36.77 12.48 12.96
N PHE A 109 -35.53 12.48 12.43
CA PHE A 109 -34.71 11.30 12.27
C PHE A 109 -33.43 11.39 13.09
N LEU A 110 -32.99 10.24 13.63
CA LEU A 110 -31.64 10.06 14.17
C LEU A 110 -30.70 9.68 13.01
N VAL A 111 -29.74 10.54 12.72
CA VAL A 111 -28.74 10.34 11.68
C VAL A 111 -27.40 10.12 12.34
N GLN A 112 -26.70 9.08 11.90
CA GLN A 112 -25.35 8.78 12.36
C GLN A 112 -24.33 9.57 11.56
N VAL A 113 -23.54 10.41 12.23
CA VAL A 113 -22.52 11.26 11.63
C VAL A 113 -21.16 11.06 12.30
N ASP A 114 -20.09 11.39 11.60
CA ASP A 114 -18.74 11.39 12.16
C ASP A 114 -18.61 12.52 13.20
N ALA A 115 -18.14 12.18 14.40
CA ALA A 115 -17.87 13.15 15.46
C ALA A 115 -16.50 13.81 15.21
N PRO A 116 -16.43 15.13 15.00
CA PRO A 116 -15.17 15.82 14.73
C PRO A 116 -14.14 15.64 15.85
N GLY A 117 -12.87 15.45 15.46
CA GLY A 117 -11.76 15.35 16.43
C GLY A 117 -11.68 14.07 17.25
N THR A 118 -12.49 13.04 16.91
CA THR A 118 -12.55 11.78 17.68
C THR A 118 -11.90 10.61 16.94
N GLN A 119 -10.85 10.85 16.17
CA GLN A 119 -10.14 9.81 15.42
C GLN A 119 -9.65 8.68 16.33
N ARG A 120 -9.91 7.44 15.92
CA ARG A 120 -9.40 6.22 16.55
C ARG A 120 -8.76 5.31 15.51
N ALA A 121 -7.69 4.64 15.88
CA ALA A 121 -7.07 3.62 15.05
C ALA A 121 -7.85 2.30 15.16
N ILE A 122 -8.10 1.66 14.01
CA ILE A 122 -8.61 0.31 13.89
C ILE A 122 -7.55 -0.49 13.17
N TYR A 123 -7.17 -1.62 13.75
CA TYR A 123 -6.13 -2.49 13.23
C TYR A 123 -6.75 -3.62 12.42
N GLY A 124 -6.01 -4.10 11.45
CA GLY A 124 -6.39 -5.22 10.62
C GLY A 124 -5.19 -6.00 10.11
N ALA A 125 -5.49 -7.14 9.54
CA ALA A 125 -4.55 -8.00 8.83
C ALA A 125 -5.24 -8.63 7.62
N GLY A 126 -4.46 -9.16 6.66
CA GLY A 126 -5.05 -9.75 5.48
C GLY A 126 -4.07 -10.42 4.55
N ILE A 127 -4.57 -10.73 3.37
CA ILE A 127 -3.79 -11.37 2.30
C ILE A 127 -4.32 -10.92 0.94
N SER A 128 -3.41 -10.66 0.02
CA SER A 128 -3.70 -10.46 -1.41
C SER A 128 -3.11 -11.63 -2.20
N PRO A 129 -3.90 -12.68 -2.44
CA PRO A 129 -3.42 -13.87 -3.14
C PRO A 129 -3.26 -13.64 -4.65
N ILE A 130 -3.82 -12.58 -5.17
CA ILE A 130 -3.77 -12.24 -6.60
C ILE A 130 -3.00 -10.93 -6.75
N GLY A 131 -1.82 -11.00 -7.34
CA GLY A 131 -1.01 -9.85 -7.67
C GLY A 131 -0.27 -10.07 -8.98
N LEU A 132 -0.24 -9.03 -9.81
CA LEU A 132 0.54 -8.99 -11.04
C LEU A 132 1.37 -7.72 -11.08
N GLN A 133 2.61 -7.83 -11.55
CA GLN A 133 3.50 -6.69 -11.76
C GLN A 133 4.24 -6.86 -13.08
N VAL A 134 4.26 -5.80 -13.88
CA VAL A 134 5.07 -5.72 -15.09
C VAL A 134 6.21 -4.75 -14.84
N ASN A 135 7.44 -5.26 -14.83
CA ASN A 135 8.66 -4.46 -14.80
C ASN A 135 9.13 -4.20 -16.23
N PHE A 136 9.42 -2.95 -16.54
CA PHE A 136 10.05 -2.52 -17.78
C PHE A 136 11.55 -2.35 -17.58
N ARG A 137 12.34 -2.37 -18.68
CA ARG A 137 13.80 -2.23 -18.66
C ARG A 137 14.47 -3.28 -17.75
N ARG A 138 14.02 -4.51 -17.80
CA ARG A 138 14.35 -5.61 -16.87
C ARG A 138 15.86 -5.93 -16.70
N HIS A 139 16.73 -5.41 -17.58
CA HIS A 139 18.18 -5.55 -17.51
C HIS A 139 18.89 -4.32 -16.93
N ARG A 140 18.13 -3.31 -16.50
CA ARG A 140 18.68 -2.05 -15.98
C ARG A 140 18.53 -1.97 -14.47
N THR A 141 19.38 -1.14 -13.87
CA THR A 141 19.29 -0.81 -12.44
C THR A 141 17.94 -0.19 -12.08
N PHE A 142 17.44 0.71 -12.93
CA PHE A 142 16.11 1.34 -12.75
C PHE A 142 15.07 0.64 -13.62
N GLN A 143 14.13 0.00 -12.96
CA GLN A 143 13.05 -0.75 -13.59
C GLN A 143 11.70 -0.14 -13.20
N PRO A 144 11.13 0.75 -14.01
CA PRO A 144 9.76 1.19 -13.83
C PRO A 144 8.82 -0.02 -13.87
N TYR A 145 7.74 0.03 -13.09
CA TYR A 145 6.74 -1.01 -13.10
C TYR A 145 5.33 -0.46 -12.92
N ILE A 146 4.36 -1.25 -13.35
CA ILE A 146 2.95 -1.14 -12.99
C ILE A 146 2.53 -2.42 -12.27
N ASN A 147 1.62 -2.32 -11.34
CA ASN A 147 1.12 -3.47 -10.60
C ASN A 147 -0.37 -3.37 -10.29
N GLY A 148 -0.95 -4.53 -9.95
CA GLY A 148 -2.31 -4.62 -9.43
C GLY A 148 -2.41 -5.80 -8.48
N THR A 149 -3.20 -5.65 -7.42
CA THR A 149 -3.43 -6.67 -6.39
C THR A 149 -4.89 -6.75 -6.02
N ALA A 150 -5.33 -7.95 -5.63
CA ALA A 150 -6.67 -8.18 -5.09
C ALA A 150 -6.60 -9.17 -3.93
N GLY A 151 -7.32 -8.85 -2.85
CA GLY A 151 -7.27 -9.62 -1.63
C GLY A 151 -8.37 -9.26 -0.65
N VAL A 152 -8.12 -9.59 0.61
CA VAL A 152 -9.04 -9.36 1.71
C VAL A 152 -8.30 -8.82 2.94
N LEU A 153 -9.00 -7.99 3.70
CA LEU A 153 -8.57 -7.45 4.98
C LEU A 153 -9.63 -7.74 6.04
N TYR A 154 -9.20 -8.16 7.21
CA TYR A 154 -10.05 -8.31 8.38
C TYR A 154 -9.60 -7.33 9.46
N PHE A 155 -10.52 -6.50 9.93
CA PHE A 155 -10.27 -5.46 10.91
C PHE A 155 -10.84 -5.82 12.29
N THR A 156 -10.29 -5.25 13.33
CA THR A 156 -10.76 -5.41 14.72
C THR A 156 -12.11 -4.76 15.00
N ASP A 157 -12.58 -3.89 14.10
CA ASP A 157 -13.91 -3.26 14.18
C ASP A 157 -14.44 -2.98 12.76
N GLN A 158 -15.68 -2.55 12.66
CA GLN A 158 -16.36 -2.23 11.41
C GLN A 158 -15.67 -1.07 10.67
N VAL A 159 -15.37 -1.27 9.39
CA VAL A 159 -14.66 -0.32 8.52
C VAL A 159 -15.43 -0.15 7.21
N PRO A 160 -15.60 1.10 6.71
CA PRO A 160 -15.06 2.36 7.22
C PRO A 160 -16.02 3.11 8.15
N VAL A 161 -17.20 2.59 8.40
CA VAL A 161 -18.24 3.20 9.25
C VAL A 161 -18.99 2.12 10.03
N SER A 162 -19.72 2.53 11.07
CA SER A 162 -20.64 1.62 11.77
C SER A 162 -21.72 1.10 10.81
N GLY A 163 -22.08 -0.17 10.94
CA GLY A 163 -22.97 -0.87 10.00
C GLY A 163 -22.26 -1.45 8.78
N SER A 164 -20.95 -1.19 8.62
CA SER A 164 -20.09 -1.89 7.66
C SER A 164 -19.57 -3.22 8.20
N SER A 165 -18.73 -3.91 7.46
CA SER A 165 -18.15 -5.20 7.86
C SER A 165 -16.74 -5.02 8.47
N GLN A 166 -16.34 -5.96 9.33
CA GLN A 166 -14.94 -6.17 9.70
C GLN A 166 -14.16 -6.83 8.55
N PHE A 167 -14.82 -7.71 7.80
CA PHE A 167 -14.26 -8.37 6.62
C PHE A 167 -14.50 -7.51 5.39
N ASN A 168 -13.41 -7.18 4.68
CA ASN A 168 -13.46 -6.33 3.51
C ASN A 168 -12.61 -6.91 2.39
N PHE A 169 -13.05 -6.71 1.16
CA PHE A 169 -12.24 -6.90 -0.04
C PHE A 169 -11.34 -5.68 -0.23
N ALA A 170 -10.14 -5.94 -0.72
CA ALA A 170 -9.13 -4.93 -1.01
C ALA A 170 -8.63 -5.12 -2.43
N VAL A 171 -8.71 -4.07 -3.25
CA VAL A 171 -8.12 -4.05 -4.58
C VAL A 171 -7.22 -2.84 -4.71
N GLY A 172 -6.08 -3.01 -5.36
CA GLY A 172 -5.12 -1.93 -5.55
C GLY A 172 -4.46 -2.01 -6.92
N TRP A 173 -4.14 -0.86 -7.48
CA TRP A 173 -3.32 -0.75 -8.68
C TRP A 173 -2.44 0.49 -8.61
N GLY A 174 -1.28 0.39 -9.22
CA GLY A 174 -0.31 1.47 -9.11
C GLY A 174 0.87 1.34 -10.04
N ALA A 175 1.82 2.23 -9.80
CA ALA A 175 3.07 2.27 -10.51
C ALA A 175 4.21 2.64 -9.56
N GLY A 176 5.43 2.29 -9.96
CA GLY A 176 6.61 2.61 -9.17
C GLY A 176 7.90 2.36 -9.94
N VAL A 177 8.99 2.41 -9.20
CA VAL A 177 10.31 2.08 -9.69
C VAL A 177 10.99 1.11 -8.72
N GLN A 178 11.54 0.03 -9.27
CA GLN A 178 12.41 -0.91 -8.56
C GLN A 178 13.85 -0.58 -8.92
N ILE A 179 14.69 -0.35 -7.90
CA ILE A 179 16.07 0.10 -8.05
C ILE A 179 16.98 -0.99 -7.50
N TRP A 180 17.72 -1.66 -8.36
CA TRP A 180 18.68 -2.69 -8.01
C TRP A 180 20.02 -2.04 -7.64
N TYR A 181 20.41 -2.15 -6.38
CA TYR A 181 21.69 -1.64 -5.89
C TYR A 181 22.72 -2.75 -5.67
N ARG A 182 22.28 -4.02 -5.70
CA ARG A 182 23.09 -5.25 -5.76
C ARG A 182 22.44 -6.25 -6.70
N GLU A 183 23.18 -7.30 -7.07
CA GLU A 183 22.67 -8.34 -7.96
C GLU A 183 21.36 -8.99 -7.48
N ASN A 184 21.16 -9.10 -6.18
CA ASN A 184 20.01 -9.79 -5.58
C ASN A 184 19.19 -8.91 -4.64
N GLN A 185 19.44 -7.61 -4.58
CA GLN A 185 18.76 -6.70 -3.64
C GLN A 185 18.28 -5.44 -4.35
N SER A 186 17.04 -5.08 -4.09
CA SER A 186 16.44 -3.88 -4.65
C SER A 186 15.61 -3.13 -3.60
N VAL A 187 15.45 -1.85 -3.83
CA VAL A 187 14.45 -1.01 -3.16
C VAL A 187 13.39 -0.61 -4.17
N SER A 188 12.17 -0.45 -3.69
CA SER A 188 11.04 0.00 -4.51
C SER A 188 10.44 1.25 -3.90
N LEU A 189 10.10 2.20 -4.76
CA LEU A 189 9.30 3.37 -4.42
C LEU A 189 8.10 3.41 -5.35
N GLY A 190 6.92 3.66 -4.82
CA GLY A 190 5.74 3.63 -5.66
C GLY A 190 4.53 4.32 -5.06
N TYR A 191 3.52 4.37 -5.90
CA TYR A 191 2.18 4.81 -5.59
C TYR A 191 1.20 3.69 -5.91
N LYS A 192 0.22 3.47 -5.03
CA LYS A 192 -0.87 2.51 -5.22
C LYS A 192 -2.19 3.19 -4.85
N PHE A 193 -3.12 3.27 -5.80
CA PHE A 193 -4.53 3.50 -5.47
C PHE A 193 -5.06 2.22 -4.84
N HIS A 194 -5.70 2.33 -3.68
CA HIS A 194 -6.17 1.19 -2.90
C HIS A 194 -7.62 1.42 -2.49
N HIS A 195 -8.50 0.50 -2.84
CA HIS A 195 -9.92 0.53 -2.53
C HIS A 195 -10.28 -0.61 -1.58
N ILE A 196 -10.97 -0.30 -0.50
CA ILE A 196 -11.48 -1.24 0.50
C ILE A 196 -13.01 -1.13 0.53
N SER A 197 -13.72 -2.28 0.43
CA SER A 197 -15.16 -2.35 0.55
C SER A 197 -15.62 -3.74 0.97
N ASN A 198 -16.81 -3.85 1.53
CA ASN A 198 -17.38 -5.14 1.92
C ASN A 198 -18.24 -5.81 0.83
N ALA A 199 -18.23 -5.28 -0.41
CA ALA A 199 -19.02 -5.78 -1.52
C ALA A 199 -20.52 -5.97 -1.20
N ASN A 200 -21.09 -5.08 -0.40
CA ASN A 200 -22.48 -5.11 0.08
C ASN A 200 -22.83 -6.33 0.96
N SER A 201 -21.84 -6.94 1.61
CA SER A 201 -22.06 -8.05 2.57
C SER A 201 -22.57 -7.58 3.94
N ALA A 202 -22.69 -6.28 4.18
CA ALA A 202 -23.22 -5.66 5.39
C ALA A 202 -24.27 -4.59 5.03
N SER A 203 -24.91 -4.03 6.05
CA SER A 203 -25.99 -3.05 5.88
C SER A 203 -25.52 -1.73 5.25
N ARG A 204 -24.21 -1.42 5.34
CA ARG A 204 -23.57 -0.22 4.76
C ARG A 204 -22.28 -0.60 4.04
N ASN A 205 -22.11 -0.08 2.85
CA ASN A 205 -20.89 -0.25 2.04
C ASN A 205 -20.47 1.05 1.36
N PRO A 206 -20.09 2.09 2.10
CA PRO A 206 -19.67 3.34 1.47
C PRO A 206 -18.28 3.23 0.78
N GLY A 207 -17.50 2.20 1.11
CA GLY A 207 -16.14 2.03 0.63
C GLY A 207 -15.18 3.13 1.10
N VAL A 208 -13.89 2.87 1.06
CA VAL A 208 -12.83 3.85 1.30
C VAL A 208 -11.72 3.66 0.28
N ASP A 209 -11.31 4.77 -0.32
CA ASP A 209 -10.18 4.84 -1.23
C ASP A 209 -8.95 5.38 -0.50
N SER A 210 -7.77 5.01 -0.93
CA SER A 210 -6.51 5.49 -0.37
C SER A 210 -5.45 5.69 -1.45
N ASN A 211 -4.75 6.81 -1.37
CA ASN A 211 -3.58 7.10 -2.20
C ASN A 211 -2.32 6.71 -1.43
N LEU A 212 -1.94 5.43 -1.51
CA LEU A 212 -0.77 4.90 -0.81
C LEU A 212 0.52 5.29 -1.52
N PHE A 213 1.37 6.05 -0.85
CA PHE A 213 2.78 6.17 -1.20
C PHE A 213 3.56 5.14 -0.38
N TYR A 214 4.38 4.34 -1.02
CA TYR A 214 5.07 3.25 -0.37
C TYR A 214 6.54 3.16 -0.73
N ALA A 215 7.29 2.58 0.20
CA ALA A 215 8.66 2.16 0.00
C ALA A 215 8.81 0.69 0.41
N GLY A 216 9.66 -0.03 -0.28
CA GLY A 216 9.88 -1.44 -0.04
C GLY A 216 11.30 -1.89 -0.33
N TYR A 217 11.59 -3.10 0.10
CA TYR A 217 12.83 -3.79 -0.09
C TYR A 217 12.57 -5.21 -0.57
N SER A 218 13.37 -5.72 -1.50
CA SER A 218 13.23 -7.08 -2.00
C SER A 218 14.59 -7.76 -2.15
N TRP A 219 14.56 -9.06 -1.88
CA TRP A 219 15.66 -9.98 -2.10
C TRP A 219 15.25 -10.99 -3.17
N SER A 220 16.07 -11.17 -4.20
CA SER A 220 15.80 -12.01 -5.35
C SER A 220 16.81 -13.14 -5.47
N TRP A 221 16.33 -14.32 -5.87
CA TRP A 221 17.14 -15.47 -6.18
C TRP A 221 16.58 -16.25 -7.37
N LYS A 222 17.41 -17.07 -7.97
CA LYS A 222 16.99 -18.03 -8.99
C LYS A 222 17.31 -19.43 -8.48
N LEU A 223 16.29 -20.27 -8.38
CA LEU A 223 16.52 -21.69 -8.09
C LEU A 223 17.32 -22.29 -9.26
N ARG A 224 18.54 -22.74 -8.99
CA ARG A 224 19.28 -23.55 -9.97
C ARG A 224 18.54 -24.89 -10.09
N ARG A 225 18.00 -25.14 -11.27
CA ARG A 225 17.55 -26.46 -11.67
C ARG A 225 18.72 -27.25 -12.23
#